data_1fb3dc12ed463a5af84974fcf436c512
#
_entry.id   1fb3dc12ed463a5af84974fcf436c512
#
_cell.length_a   1.000
_cell.length_b   1.000
_cell.length_c   1.000
_cell.angle_alpha   90.00
_cell.angle_beta   90.00
_cell.angle_gamma   90.00
#
_symmetry.space_group_name_H-M   'P 1'
#
loop_
_entity.id
_entity.type
_entity.pdbx_description
1 polymer ?
#
loop_
_entity_poly.entity_id
_entity_poly.type
_entity_poly.pdbx_seq_one_letter_code
_entity_poly.pdbx_strand_id
1 'polypeptide(L)'
;MAAYLLVLLSFIPLYDFIDQDIASLAFVGFQTKYGKRYRDEEEESKRSRIFQDNLKLIEEVNSQDLPYKLGVNEYANLTSEEFSAQKLRPLKVDKKMKGTMLVQAEDDAVDLPDVVEWRPKGVLNPVKDQGNGCDGGLMEYAYEYIHDYGIDLDSTYPYNAKDNKCLDTLVKNADGLSVGEVNGYYRLDSTDAALMTALVAAPVSTAMFADDDLRFYSSGVYTSYVCQVIGDIINHGIVAVGYGTEEGKDYYLMRNSWGPSWGLDGYFKIKRGGDGDYGECNVLEYMCVATLKAN
;
A
#
# COMPACT_ATOMS: atom_id res chain seq x y z
N MET A 1 12.37 -71.75 -15.91
CA MET A 1 12.90 -70.42 -15.60
C MET A 1 11.88 -69.39 -16.13
N ALA A 2 11.03 -68.92 -15.29
CA ALA A 2 10.03 -67.90 -15.61
C ALA A 2 10.52 -66.53 -15.12
N ALA A 3 10.76 -65.60 -16.07
CA ALA A 3 11.15 -64.26 -15.78
C ALA A 3 9.93 -63.43 -15.33
N TYR A 4 9.92 -62.98 -14.11
CA TYR A 4 8.92 -62.02 -13.63
C TYR A 4 9.36 -60.64 -14.08
N LEU A 5 8.59 -60.04 -14.99
CA LEU A 5 8.67 -58.64 -15.39
C LEU A 5 7.92 -57.79 -14.35
N LEU A 6 8.63 -57.15 -13.44
CA LEU A 6 8.04 -56.19 -12.50
C LEU A 6 7.77 -54.87 -13.29
N VAL A 7 6.49 -54.67 -13.61
CA VAL A 7 6.03 -53.35 -14.08
C VAL A 7 5.85 -52.47 -12.86
N LEU A 8 6.82 -51.57 -12.60
CA LEU A 8 6.66 -50.46 -11.67
C LEU A 8 5.70 -49.45 -12.31
N LEU A 9 4.42 -49.59 -12.06
CA LEU A 9 3.46 -48.51 -12.24
C LEU A 9 3.76 -47.47 -11.15
N SER A 10 4.40 -46.38 -11.54
CA SER A 10 4.48 -45.19 -10.72
C SER A 10 3.07 -44.69 -10.46
N PHE A 11 2.60 -44.91 -9.23
CA PHE A 11 1.42 -44.26 -8.72
C PHE A 11 1.73 -42.76 -8.60
N ILE A 12 1.43 -41.98 -9.60
CA ILE A 12 1.24 -40.54 -9.45
C ILE A 12 -0.06 -40.41 -8.65
N PRO A 13 -0.05 -39.80 -7.47
CA PRO A 13 -1.25 -39.73 -6.66
C PRO A 13 -2.31 -38.94 -7.44
N LEU A 14 -3.52 -39.48 -7.47
CA LEU A 14 -4.69 -38.89 -8.13
C LEU A 14 -4.99 -37.47 -7.61
N TYR A 15 -4.52 -37.16 -6.41
CA TYR A 15 -4.60 -35.85 -5.76
C TYR A 15 -3.87 -34.74 -6.55
N ASP A 16 -2.68 -35.01 -7.10
CA ASP A 16 -1.92 -34.01 -7.86
C ASP A 16 -2.62 -33.58 -9.16
N PHE A 17 -3.39 -34.47 -9.78
CA PHE A 17 -4.15 -34.16 -11.00
C PHE A 17 -5.38 -33.28 -10.73
N ILE A 18 -6.11 -33.54 -9.64
CA ILE A 18 -7.29 -32.76 -9.28
C ILE A 18 -6.89 -31.34 -8.87
N ASP A 19 -5.78 -31.17 -8.15
CA ASP A 19 -5.24 -29.87 -7.77
C ASP A 19 -4.77 -29.05 -8.96
N GLN A 20 -4.15 -29.66 -9.99
CA GLN A 20 -3.71 -28.99 -11.21
C GLN A 20 -4.88 -28.50 -12.05
N ASP A 21 -5.96 -29.28 -12.19
CA ASP A 21 -7.15 -28.88 -12.93
C ASP A 21 -7.87 -27.72 -12.25
N ILE A 22 -8.00 -27.75 -10.93
CA ILE A 22 -8.61 -26.67 -10.12
C ILE A 22 -7.78 -25.39 -10.20
N ALA A 23 -6.46 -25.49 -10.07
CA ALA A 23 -5.56 -24.35 -10.17
C ALA A 23 -5.55 -23.73 -11.59
N SER A 24 -5.68 -24.57 -12.62
CA SER A 24 -5.82 -24.10 -14.01
C SER A 24 -7.12 -23.33 -14.21
N LEU A 25 -8.24 -23.85 -13.71
CA LEU A 25 -9.54 -23.14 -13.78
C LEU A 25 -9.51 -21.84 -12.97
N ALA A 26 -8.87 -21.83 -11.82
CA ALA A 26 -8.69 -20.60 -11.01
C ALA A 26 -7.89 -19.53 -11.78
N PHE A 27 -6.84 -19.93 -12.51
CA PHE A 27 -6.06 -19.02 -13.34
C PHE A 27 -6.87 -18.44 -14.49
N VAL A 28 -7.68 -19.23 -15.18
CA VAL A 28 -8.59 -18.74 -16.23
C VAL A 28 -9.62 -17.75 -15.65
N GLY A 29 -10.16 -18.04 -14.47
CA GLY A 29 -11.04 -17.13 -13.75
C GLY A 29 -10.33 -15.80 -13.40
N PHE A 30 -9.09 -15.87 -12.93
CA PHE A 30 -8.24 -14.72 -12.68
C PHE A 30 -7.99 -13.88 -13.93
N GLN A 31 -7.59 -14.51 -15.03
CA GLN A 31 -7.40 -13.83 -16.32
C GLN A 31 -8.66 -13.07 -16.75
N THR A 32 -9.82 -13.73 -16.65
CA THR A 32 -11.11 -13.14 -17.00
C THR A 32 -11.46 -11.96 -16.10
N LYS A 33 -11.33 -12.12 -14.78
CA LYS A 33 -11.68 -11.09 -13.80
C LYS A 33 -10.85 -9.83 -13.95
N TYR A 34 -9.54 -9.98 -14.18
CA TYR A 34 -8.58 -8.86 -14.22
C TYR A 34 -8.14 -8.48 -15.64
N GLY A 35 -8.78 -9.04 -16.68
CA GLY A 35 -8.49 -8.72 -18.08
C GLY A 35 -7.06 -9.06 -18.50
N LYS A 36 -6.43 -10.07 -17.87
CA LYS A 36 -5.03 -10.43 -18.15
C LYS A 36 -4.91 -11.14 -19.49
N ARG A 37 -3.97 -10.66 -20.30
CA ARG A 37 -3.59 -11.26 -21.59
C ARG A 37 -2.08 -11.33 -21.67
N TYR A 38 -1.56 -12.40 -22.24
CA TYR A 38 -0.13 -12.65 -22.33
C TYR A 38 0.29 -12.68 -23.81
N ARG A 39 1.55 -12.42 -24.06
CA ARG A 39 2.10 -12.29 -25.42
C ARG A 39 2.07 -13.61 -26.18
N ASP A 40 2.38 -14.71 -25.51
CA ASP A 40 2.49 -16.05 -26.06
C ASP A 40 2.23 -17.11 -24.97
N GLU A 41 2.18 -18.39 -25.39
CA GLU A 41 1.93 -19.53 -24.50
C GLU A 41 3.03 -19.74 -23.45
N GLU A 42 4.27 -19.36 -23.75
CA GLU A 42 5.39 -19.47 -22.80
C GLU A 42 5.20 -18.50 -21.65
N GLU A 43 4.87 -17.25 -21.94
CA GLU A 43 4.57 -16.25 -20.92
C GLU A 43 3.32 -16.66 -20.12
N GLU A 44 2.26 -17.11 -20.78
CA GLU A 44 1.05 -17.57 -20.10
C GLU A 44 1.34 -18.73 -19.14
N SER A 45 2.14 -19.72 -19.54
CA SER A 45 2.58 -20.83 -18.71
C SER A 45 3.41 -20.35 -17.53
N LYS A 46 4.30 -19.37 -17.73
CA LYS A 46 5.07 -18.74 -16.64
C LYS A 46 4.14 -18.07 -15.64
N ARG A 47 3.19 -17.27 -16.12
CA ARG A 47 2.23 -16.53 -15.28
C ARG A 47 1.30 -17.45 -14.50
N SER A 48 0.87 -18.54 -15.12
CA SER A 48 0.08 -19.58 -14.45
C SER A 48 0.82 -20.23 -13.28
N ARG A 49 2.11 -20.55 -13.45
CA ARG A 49 2.94 -21.10 -12.37
C ARG A 49 3.08 -20.10 -11.21
N ILE A 50 3.43 -18.84 -11.52
CA ILE A 50 3.53 -17.79 -10.50
C ILE A 50 2.21 -17.61 -9.75
N PHE A 51 1.09 -17.63 -10.46
CA PHE A 51 -0.23 -17.53 -9.86
C PHE A 51 -0.51 -18.69 -8.90
N GLN A 52 -0.17 -19.92 -9.28
CA GLN A 52 -0.33 -21.10 -8.44
C GLN A 52 0.54 -21.04 -7.17
N ASP A 53 1.78 -20.58 -7.29
CA ASP A 53 2.67 -20.41 -6.14
C ASP A 53 2.15 -19.33 -5.19
N ASN A 54 1.61 -18.22 -5.71
CA ASN A 54 0.98 -17.18 -4.92
C ASN A 54 -0.33 -17.65 -4.27
N LEU A 55 -1.11 -18.52 -4.92
CA LEU A 55 -2.28 -19.15 -4.29
C LEU A 55 -1.90 -19.97 -3.06
N LYS A 56 -0.85 -20.78 -3.18
CA LYS A 56 -0.34 -21.59 -2.06
C LYS A 56 0.09 -20.72 -0.89
N LEU A 57 0.81 -19.62 -1.17
CA LEU A 57 1.20 -18.64 -0.16
C LEU A 57 -0.04 -18.05 0.56
N ILE A 58 -1.04 -17.61 -0.21
CA ILE A 58 -2.28 -17.05 0.33
C ILE A 58 -2.99 -18.09 1.22
N GLU A 59 -3.10 -19.33 0.78
CA GLU A 59 -3.73 -20.41 1.53
C GLU A 59 -2.95 -20.74 2.81
N GLU A 60 -1.62 -20.81 2.73
CA GLU A 60 -0.73 -21.07 3.87
C GLU A 60 -0.88 -19.99 4.94
N VAL A 61 -0.81 -18.72 4.56
CA VAL A 61 -1.00 -17.59 5.50
C VAL A 61 -2.42 -17.60 6.07
N ASN A 62 -3.44 -17.85 5.24
CA ASN A 62 -4.84 -17.88 5.68
C ASN A 62 -5.19 -19.08 6.58
N SER A 63 -4.39 -20.16 6.54
CA SER A 63 -4.55 -21.31 7.44
C SER A 63 -4.08 -21.02 8.86
N GLN A 64 -3.31 -19.95 9.04
CA GLN A 64 -2.84 -19.49 10.34
C GLN A 64 -3.94 -18.65 11.03
N ASP A 65 -3.90 -18.62 12.37
CA ASP A 65 -4.83 -17.79 13.17
C ASP A 65 -4.32 -16.34 13.27
N LEU A 66 -4.19 -15.70 12.09
CA LEU A 66 -3.75 -14.32 11.99
C LEU A 66 -4.94 -13.36 11.99
N PRO A 67 -4.75 -12.12 12.50
CA PRO A 67 -5.81 -11.12 12.58
C PRO A 67 -6.16 -10.48 11.23
N TYR A 68 -5.59 -10.96 10.15
CA TYR A 68 -5.86 -10.52 8.79
C TYR A 68 -5.96 -11.72 7.84
N LYS A 69 -6.47 -11.46 6.65
CA LYS A 69 -6.54 -12.45 5.56
C LYS A 69 -5.95 -11.88 4.30
N LEU A 70 -5.34 -12.77 3.52
CA LEU A 70 -4.88 -12.52 2.18
C LEU A 70 -5.93 -12.98 1.15
N GLY A 71 -5.90 -12.39 -0.05
CA GLY A 71 -6.81 -12.73 -1.13
C GLY A 71 -6.17 -12.53 -2.49
N VAL A 72 -6.73 -13.22 -3.49
CA VAL A 72 -6.32 -13.07 -4.89
C VAL A 72 -6.76 -11.70 -5.41
N ASN A 73 -5.78 -10.91 -5.84
CA ASN A 73 -5.99 -9.62 -6.49
C ASN A 73 -5.25 -9.57 -7.83
N GLU A 74 -5.28 -8.44 -8.50
CA GLU A 74 -4.70 -8.26 -9.84
C GLU A 74 -3.17 -8.51 -9.95
N TYR A 75 -2.46 -8.60 -8.82
CA TYR A 75 -1.02 -8.84 -8.75
C TYR A 75 -0.67 -10.33 -8.55
N ALA A 76 -1.66 -11.22 -8.49
CA ALA A 76 -1.42 -12.62 -8.18
C ALA A 76 -0.61 -13.39 -9.25
N ASN A 77 -0.41 -12.84 -10.42
CA ASN A 77 0.44 -13.38 -11.49
C ASN A 77 1.84 -12.75 -11.56
N LEU A 78 2.23 -11.95 -10.55
CA LEU A 78 3.55 -11.34 -10.45
C LEU A 78 4.38 -12.06 -9.38
N THR A 79 5.69 -12.16 -9.61
CA THR A 79 6.61 -12.52 -8.52
C THR A 79 6.75 -11.36 -7.54
N SER A 80 7.33 -11.61 -6.36
CA SER A 80 7.65 -10.57 -5.38
C SER A 80 8.54 -9.49 -5.97
N GLU A 81 9.58 -9.88 -6.72
CA GLU A 81 10.52 -8.95 -7.35
C GLU A 81 9.83 -8.10 -8.43
N GLU A 82 8.96 -8.72 -9.25
CA GLU A 82 8.22 -8.01 -10.29
C GLU A 82 7.25 -6.99 -9.67
N PHE A 83 6.56 -7.37 -8.59
CA PHE A 83 5.68 -6.47 -7.85
C PHE A 83 6.47 -5.33 -7.20
N SER A 84 7.53 -5.65 -6.46
CA SER A 84 8.38 -4.67 -5.79
C SER A 84 8.99 -3.68 -6.76
N ALA A 85 9.46 -4.15 -7.94
CA ALA A 85 9.97 -3.28 -8.98
C ALA A 85 8.93 -2.31 -9.55
N GLN A 86 7.64 -2.64 -9.47
CA GLN A 86 6.55 -1.79 -9.95
C GLN A 86 5.99 -0.86 -8.88
N LYS A 87 5.89 -1.32 -7.64
CA LYS A 87 5.09 -0.67 -6.59
C LYS A 87 5.89 -0.16 -5.41
N LEU A 88 7.11 -0.63 -5.21
CA LEU A 88 7.92 -0.28 -4.05
C LEU A 88 9.18 0.47 -4.48
N ARG A 89 9.58 1.46 -3.69
CA ARG A 89 10.83 2.19 -3.89
C ARG A 89 11.45 2.48 -2.52
N PRO A 90 12.70 2.09 -2.27
CA PRO A 90 13.39 2.47 -1.04
C PRO A 90 13.36 3.99 -0.90
N LEU A 91 12.76 4.49 0.16
CA LEU A 91 12.73 5.91 0.46
C LEU A 91 14.04 6.27 1.17
N LYS A 92 14.84 7.12 0.55
CA LYS A 92 16.04 7.69 1.18
C LYS A 92 15.62 8.92 1.97
N VAL A 93 15.21 8.71 3.22
CA VAL A 93 14.87 9.80 4.12
C VAL A 93 16.16 10.50 4.55
N ASP A 94 16.28 11.77 4.24
CA ASP A 94 17.30 12.60 4.88
C ASP A 94 16.82 12.96 6.30
N LYS A 95 17.33 12.21 7.29
CA LYS A 95 17.03 12.46 8.72
C LYS A 95 17.47 13.87 9.18
N LYS A 96 18.24 14.60 8.35
CA LYS A 96 18.68 15.98 8.64
C LYS A 96 17.78 17.05 8.03
N MET A 97 16.86 16.72 7.13
CA MET A 97 15.86 17.66 6.65
C MET A 97 14.93 18.03 7.82
N LYS A 98 15.26 19.13 8.47
CA LYS A 98 14.35 19.79 9.41
C LYS A 98 13.35 20.55 8.56
N GLY A 99 12.10 20.10 8.57
CA GLY A 99 10.99 20.88 8.00
C GLY A 99 11.04 22.32 8.53
N THR A 100 10.67 23.26 7.70
CA THR A 100 10.82 24.71 7.98
C THR A 100 9.86 25.18 9.08
N MET A 101 8.92 24.33 9.56
CA MET A 101 8.09 24.62 10.71
C MET A 101 7.71 23.31 11.45
N LEU A 102 8.37 23.07 12.57
CA LEU A 102 7.90 22.17 13.60
C LEU A 102 6.80 22.92 14.37
N VAL A 103 5.56 22.63 14.13
CA VAL A 103 4.50 22.85 15.11
C VAL A 103 4.61 21.65 16.06
N GLN A 104 5.11 21.87 17.25
CA GLN A 104 4.98 20.90 18.33
C GLN A 104 3.49 20.67 18.56
N ALA A 105 3.06 19.42 18.58
CA ALA A 105 1.79 19.10 19.19
C ALA A 105 1.87 19.63 20.62
N GLU A 106 0.98 20.53 20.99
CA GLU A 106 0.90 20.95 22.38
C GLU A 106 0.54 19.69 23.19
N ASP A 107 1.29 19.44 24.26
CA ASP A 107 1.16 18.29 25.16
C ASP A 107 -0.13 18.32 26.02
N ASP A 108 -1.14 19.03 25.58
CA ASP A 108 -2.44 18.98 26.20
C ASP A 108 -3.05 17.60 25.96
N ALA A 109 -3.39 16.92 27.04
CA ALA A 109 -4.14 15.67 27.04
C ALA A 109 -5.49 15.91 26.34
N VAL A 110 -5.47 15.86 25.02
CA VAL A 110 -6.68 15.98 24.20
C VAL A 110 -7.46 14.69 24.42
N ASP A 111 -8.71 14.81 24.82
CA ASP A 111 -9.64 13.68 24.87
C ASP A 111 -9.90 13.24 23.41
N LEU A 112 -9.11 12.26 22.96
CA LEU A 112 -9.16 11.78 21.57
C LEU A 112 -10.40 10.91 21.38
N PRO A 113 -11.15 11.09 20.29
CA PRO A 113 -12.28 10.22 19.99
C PRO A 113 -11.81 8.77 19.78
N ASP A 114 -12.67 7.80 20.12
CA ASP A 114 -12.37 6.37 19.95
C ASP A 114 -12.15 5.99 18.48
N VAL A 115 -12.79 6.71 17.57
CA VAL A 115 -12.75 6.44 16.12
C VAL A 115 -12.65 7.74 15.33
N VAL A 116 -11.72 7.76 14.38
CA VAL A 116 -11.63 8.79 13.34
C VAL A 116 -11.67 8.12 11.98
N GLU A 117 -12.52 8.64 11.06
CA GLU A 117 -12.57 8.15 9.69
C GLU A 117 -12.87 9.29 8.71
N TRP A 118 -12.00 9.41 7.69
CA TRP A 118 -12.09 10.46 6.68
C TRP A 118 -12.87 10.05 5.42
N ARG A 119 -13.03 8.75 5.13
CA ARG A 119 -13.73 8.27 3.94
C ARG A 119 -15.15 8.83 3.79
N PRO A 120 -16.02 8.82 4.82
CA PRO A 120 -17.40 9.31 4.68
C PRO A 120 -17.49 10.83 4.60
N LYS A 121 -16.41 11.57 4.88
CA LYS A 121 -16.41 13.05 4.82
C LYS A 121 -16.40 13.61 3.39
N GLY A 122 -16.19 12.76 2.36
CA GLY A 122 -16.25 13.16 0.95
C GLY A 122 -15.09 14.04 0.47
N VAL A 123 -14.01 14.14 1.26
CA VAL A 123 -12.85 15.00 0.95
C VAL A 123 -11.66 14.21 0.39
N LEU A 124 -11.77 12.88 0.32
CA LEU A 124 -10.73 12.04 -0.25
C LEU A 124 -10.97 11.84 -1.75
N ASN A 125 -9.99 12.15 -2.57
CA ASN A 125 -10.00 11.83 -3.99
C ASN A 125 -10.09 10.30 -4.21
N PRO A 126 -10.52 9.82 -5.39
CA PRO A 126 -10.49 8.41 -5.72
C PRO A 126 -9.10 7.79 -5.51
N VAL A 127 -9.06 6.53 -5.06
CA VAL A 127 -7.79 5.80 -4.92
C VAL A 127 -7.13 5.67 -6.28
N LYS A 128 -5.85 6.03 -6.36
CA LYS A 128 -5.06 5.93 -7.58
C LYS A 128 -4.30 4.61 -7.61
N ASP A 129 -3.95 4.16 -8.82
CA ASP A 129 -2.99 3.10 -9.03
C ASP A 129 -1.67 3.73 -9.51
N GLN A 130 -0.66 3.72 -8.63
CA GLN A 130 0.68 4.18 -9.02
C GLN A 130 1.25 3.29 -10.12
N GLY A 131 1.64 3.89 -11.23
CA GLY A 131 2.31 3.19 -12.32
C GLY A 131 3.82 3.14 -12.14
N ASN A 132 4.51 2.82 -13.24
CA ASN A 132 5.98 2.80 -13.32
C ASN A 132 6.59 4.19 -13.54
N GLY A 133 5.86 5.26 -13.26
CA GLY A 133 6.36 6.63 -13.36
C GLY A 133 7.42 6.90 -12.29
N CYS A 134 8.26 7.84 -12.48
CA CYS A 134 9.35 8.36 -11.63
C CYS A 134 10.02 7.38 -10.63
N ASP A 135 11.25 7.64 -10.25
CA ASP A 135 12.02 6.79 -9.32
C ASP A 135 11.63 6.96 -7.84
N GLY A 136 10.39 7.39 -7.57
CA GLY A 136 9.90 7.73 -6.24
C GLY A 136 10.16 9.17 -5.84
N GLY A 137 9.87 9.51 -4.58
CA GLY A 137 10.04 10.86 -4.03
C GLY A 137 9.65 10.90 -2.56
N LEU A 138 9.92 12.03 -1.91
CA LEU A 138 9.49 12.30 -0.55
C LEU A 138 8.22 13.17 -0.58
N MET A 139 7.34 13.00 0.40
CA MET A 139 6.10 13.74 0.49
C MET A 139 6.34 15.26 0.60
N GLU A 140 7.41 15.66 1.29
CA GLU A 140 7.79 17.07 1.43
C GLU A 140 8.11 17.72 0.10
N TYR A 141 8.77 17.02 -0.83
CA TYR A 141 9.03 17.57 -2.17
C TYR A 141 7.74 17.85 -2.93
N ALA A 142 6.69 17.04 -2.71
CA ALA A 142 5.38 17.32 -3.29
C ALA A 142 4.77 18.59 -2.66
N TYR A 143 4.88 18.77 -1.34
CA TYR A 143 4.39 19.98 -0.68
C TYR A 143 5.15 21.22 -1.09
N GLU A 144 6.48 21.16 -1.20
CA GLU A 144 7.32 22.24 -1.71
C GLU A 144 6.97 22.60 -3.15
N TYR A 145 6.76 21.58 -4.00
CA TYR A 145 6.31 21.80 -5.37
C TYR A 145 4.95 22.52 -5.42
N ILE A 146 3.98 22.06 -4.62
CA ILE A 146 2.65 22.68 -4.58
C ILE A 146 2.74 24.10 -4.02
N HIS A 147 3.62 24.37 -3.06
CA HIS A 147 3.89 25.72 -2.56
C HIS A 147 4.37 26.64 -3.69
N ASP A 148 5.33 26.18 -4.49
CA ASP A 148 6.02 27.01 -5.50
C ASP A 148 5.20 27.16 -6.79
N TYR A 149 4.40 26.15 -7.14
CA TYR A 149 3.75 26.07 -8.46
C TYR A 149 2.23 25.90 -8.40
N GLY A 150 1.65 25.58 -7.24
CA GLY A 150 0.25 25.20 -7.14
C GLY A 150 0.01 23.76 -7.57
N ILE A 151 -1.24 23.36 -7.63
CA ILE A 151 -1.70 22.06 -8.13
C ILE A 151 -3.06 22.18 -8.79
N ASP A 152 -3.23 21.56 -9.97
CA ASP A 152 -4.49 21.49 -10.67
C ASP A 152 -5.44 20.43 -10.09
N LEU A 153 -6.71 20.56 -10.42
CA LEU A 153 -7.69 19.50 -10.20
C LEU A 153 -7.37 18.29 -11.10
N ASP A 154 -7.70 17.10 -10.62
CA ASP A 154 -7.53 15.84 -11.41
C ASP A 154 -8.37 15.83 -12.70
N SER A 155 -9.46 16.65 -12.76
CA SER A 155 -10.25 16.85 -13.98
C SER A 155 -9.51 17.64 -15.05
N THR A 156 -8.62 18.55 -14.66
CA THR A 156 -7.84 19.41 -15.57
C THR A 156 -6.49 18.78 -15.91
N TYR A 157 -5.82 18.18 -14.91
CA TYR A 157 -4.56 17.47 -15.08
C TYR A 157 -4.67 16.04 -14.56
N PRO A 158 -5.28 15.12 -15.32
CA PRO A 158 -5.55 13.78 -14.83
C PRO A 158 -4.29 12.94 -14.63
N TYR A 159 -4.25 12.21 -13.51
CA TYR A 159 -3.21 11.25 -13.26
C TYR A 159 -3.34 10.04 -14.20
N ASN A 160 -2.27 9.69 -14.93
CA ASN A 160 -2.29 8.60 -15.92
C ASN A 160 -1.25 7.50 -15.68
N ALA A 161 -0.58 7.52 -14.52
CA ALA A 161 0.39 6.52 -14.07
C ALA A 161 1.59 6.30 -15.02
N LYS A 162 1.98 7.32 -15.80
CA LYS A 162 3.07 7.25 -16.78
C LYS A 162 3.98 8.46 -16.65
N ASP A 163 5.27 8.28 -16.93
CA ASP A 163 6.18 9.37 -17.18
C ASP A 163 5.80 10.10 -18.47
N ASN A 164 5.52 11.37 -18.34
CA ASN A 164 5.18 12.23 -19.46
C ASN A 164 5.99 13.52 -19.39
N LYS A 165 6.03 14.23 -20.50
CA LYS A 165 6.51 15.60 -20.49
C LYS A 165 5.55 16.46 -19.66
N CYS A 166 6.11 17.25 -18.73
CA CYS A 166 5.34 18.21 -17.93
C CYS A 166 4.56 19.18 -18.84
N LEU A 167 3.29 19.43 -18.50
CA LEU A 167 2.46 20.39 -19.23
C LEU A 167 2.49 21.74 -18.50
N ASP A 168 3.63 22.43 -18.58
CA ASP A 168 3.92 23.68 -17.87
C ASP A 168 2.85 24.78 -18.05
N THR A 169 2.07 24.72 -19.13
CA THR A 169 0.99 25.68 -19.40
C THR A 169 -0.23 25.46 -18.52
N LEU A 170 -0.50 24.23 -18.09
CA LEU A 170 -1.60 23.93 -17.19
C LEU A 170 -1.25 24.34 -15.75
N VAL A 171 -0.04 24.01 -15.30
CA VAL A 171 0.43 24.34 -13.94
C VAL A 171 0.40 25.85 -13.64
N LYS A 172 0.56 26.72 -14.65
CA LYS A 172 0.53 28.19 -14.48
C LYS A 172 -0.86 28.78 -14.21
N ASN A 173 -1.91 28.04 -14.50
CA ASN A 173 -3.31 28.46 -14.35
C ASN A 173 -4.08 27.47 -13.48
N ALA A 174 -3.44 26.98 -12.40
CA ALA A 174 -4.01 25.98 -11.50
C ALA A 174 -5.44 26.37 -11.07
N ASP A 175 -6.37 25.49 -11.33
CA ASP A 175 -7.77 25.60 -10.90
C ASP A 175 -8.06 24.80 -9.60
N GLY A 176 -7.00 24.24 -9.02
CA GLY A 176 -6.98 23.58 -7.70
C GLY A 176 -6.44 24.53 -6.62
N LEU A 177 -5.27 24.21 -6.06
CA LEU A 177 -4.59 25.06 -5.09
C LEU A 177 -3.62 26.01 -5.81
N SER A 178 -3.76 27.31 -5.54
CA SER A 178 -2.89 28.33 -6.11
C SER A 178 -1.52 28.34 -5.43
N VAL A 179 -0.54 28.99 -6.07
CA VAL A 179 0.80 29.19 -5.51
C VAL A 179 0.74 29.82 -4.13
N GLY A 180 1.41 29.22 -3.15
CA GLY A 180 1.49 29.68 -1.77
C GLY A 180 0.27 29.39 -0.90
N GLU A 181 -0.78 28.72 -1.41
CA GLU A 181 -1.89 28.25 -0.56
C GLU A 181 -1.45 27.10 0.36
N VAL A 182 -0.62 26.16 -0.12
CA VAL A 182 0.16 25.30 0.76
C VAL A 182 1.34 26.16 1.22
N ASN A 183 1.37 26.53 2.50
CA ASN A 183 2.39 27.47 3.00
C ASN A 183 3.54 26.77 3.75
N GLY A 184 3.53 25.44 3.77
CA GLY A 184 4.57 24.63 4.37
C GLY A 184 4.08 23.24 4.75
N TYR A 185 4.85 22.58 5.56
CA TYR A 185 4.53 21.28 6.18
C TYR A 185 5.24 21.16 7.51
N TYR A 186 4.77 20.24 8.35
CA TYR A 186 5.45 19.85 9.56
C TYR A 186 5.52 18.33 9.68
N ARG A 187 6.55 17.85 10.34
CA ARG A 187 6.69 16.43 10.71
C ARG A 187 6.10 16.19 12.09
N LEU A 188 5.46 15.07 12.26
CA LEU A 188 4.98 14.61 13.55
C LEU A 188 6.10 13.87 14.29
N ASP A 189 6.03 13.88 15.62
CA ASP A 189 6.80 12.95 16.43
C ASP A 189 6.37 11.52 16.14
N SER A 190 7.30 10.57 16.16
CA SER A 190 7.06 9.16 15.82
C SER A 190 6.31 8.42 16.94
N THR A 191 5.12 8.89 17.28
CA THR A 191 4.29 8.33 18.36
C THR A 191 2.84 8.13 17.90
N ASP A 192 2.17 7.14 18.49
CA ASP A 192 0.73 6.93 18.28
C ASP A 192 -0.08 8.17 18.67
N ALA A 193 0.26 8.83 19.76
CA ALA A 193 -0.44 10.04 20.22
C ALA A 193 -0.37 11.17 19.18
N ALA A 194 0.81 11.41 18.60
CA ALA A 194 0.99 12.44 17.58
C ALA A 194 0.18 12.14 16.30
N LEU A 195 0.20 10.88 15.82
CA LEU A 195 -0.59 10.49 14.66
C LEU A 195 -2.09 10.58 14.91
N MET A 196 -2.57 10.07 16.06
CA MET A 196 -3.99 10.13 16.41
C MET A 196 -4.48 11.57 16.54
N THR A 197 -3.71 12.44 17.21
CA THR A 197 -4.05 13.88 17.34
C THR A 197 -4.14 14.55 15.97
N ALA A 198 -3.16 14.33 15.10
CA ALA A 198 -3.16 14.91 13.76
C ALA A 198 -4.35 14.42 12.91
N LEU A 199 -4.71 13.13 13.03
CA LEU A 199 -5.83 12.53 12.30
C LEU A 199 -7.20 13.10 12.68
N VAL A 200 -7.35 13.69 13.85
CA VAL A 200 -8.59 14.42 14.20
C VAL A 200 -8.80 15.61 13.27
N ALA A 201 -7.71 16.29 12.90
CA ALA A 201 -7.74 17.50 12.08
C ALA A 201 -7.62 17.24 10.57
N ALA A 202 -6.80 16.28 10.15
CA ALA A 202 -6.55 16.01 8.72
C ALA A 202 -6.00 14.59 8.48
N PRO A 203 -6.11 14.06 7.24
CA PRO A 203 -5.30 12.92 6.80
C PRO A 203 -3.81 13.24 6.88
N VAL A 204 -2.99 12.22 7.19
CA VAL A 204 -1.55 12.35 7.40
C VAL A 204 -0.80 11.53 6.37
N SER A 205 0.11 12.15 5.64
CA SER A 205 1.04 11.41 4.78
C SER A 205 2.07 10.68 5.63
N THR A 206 2.25 9.40 5.35
CA THR A 206 3.23 8.57 6.07
C THR A 206 3.93 7.59 5.13
N ALA A 207 4.95 6.94 5.61
CA ALA A 207 5.66 5.89 4.90
C ALA A 207 5.73 4.63 5.77
N MET A 208 5.95 3.49 5.11
CA MET A 208 6.05 2.21 5.78
C MET A 208 7.01 1.27 5.06
N PHE A 209 7.35 0.17 5.72
CA PHE A 209 7.87 -1.00 5.04
C PHE A 209 6.71 -1.88 4.60
N ALA A 210 6.48 -1.97 3.30
CA ALA A 210 5.55 -2.92 2.72
C ALA A 210 6.30 -4.22 2.42
N ASP A 211 5.93 -5.30 3.10
CA ASP A 211 6.45 -6.64 2.87
C ASP A 211 5.67 -7.41 1.79
N ASP A 212 6.09 -8.63 1.51
CA ASP A 212 5.50 -9.42 0.43
C ASP A 212 4.04 -9.81 0.67
N ASP A 213 3.65 -10.07 1.92
CA ASP A 213 2.31 -10.50 2.26
C ASP A 213 1.29 -9.38 2.07
N LEU A 214 1.70 -8.13 2.38
CA LEU A 214 0.83 -6.97 2.20
C LEU A 214 0.30 -6.85 0.77
N ARG A 215 1.06 -7.32 -0.22
CA ARG A 215 0.63 -7.38 -1.63
C ARG A 215 -0.73 -8.02 -1.82
N PHE A 216 -1.05 -9.03 -1.01
CA PHE A 216 -2.28 -9.81 -1.07
C PHE A 216 -3.29 -9.50 0.03
N TYR A 217 -3.06 -8.47 0.84
CA TYR A 217 -4.01 -8.09 1.88
C TYR A 217 -5.44 -7.97 1.34
N SER A 218 -6.40 -8.55 2.07
CA SER A 218 -7.82 -8.50 1.71
C SER A 218 -8.73 -8.02 2.84
N SER A 219 -8.43 -8.32 4.10
CA SER A 219 -9.26 -7.92 5.24
C SER A 219 -8.56 -8.07 6.58
N GLY A 220 -9.19 -7.54 7.65
CA GLY A 220 -8.70 -7.63 9.02
C GLY A 220 -7.64 -6.60 9.36
N VAL A 221 -6.98 -6.74 10.50
CA VAL A 221 -5.92 -5.83 10.99
C VAL A 221 -4.56 -6.44 10.69
N TYR A 222 -3.87 -5.87 9.71
CA TYR A 222 -2.57 -6.34 9.24
C TYR A 222 -1.49 -6.18 10.31
N THR A 223 -0.66 -7.20 10.43
CA THR A 223 0.56 -7.23 11.24
C THR A 223 1.59 -8.13 10.57
N SER A 224 2.88 -7.86 10.74
CA SER A 224 3.94 -8.64 10.09
C SER A 224 5.12 -8.89 11.00
N TYR A 225 5.50 -10.15 11.12
CA TYR A 225 6.75 -10.50 11.80
C TYR A 225 7.99 -9.96 11.07
N VAL A 226 7.95 -9.89 9.75
CA VAL A 226 9.07 -9.36 8.95
C VAL A 226 9.35 -7.91 9.31
N CYS A 227 8.29 -7.11 9.51
CA CYS A 227 8.42 -5.72 9.89
C CYS A 227 9.15 -5.52 11.24
N GLN A 228 8.99 -6.48 12.16
CA GLN A 228 9.63 -6.41 13.49
C GLN A 228 11.15 -6.63 13.45
N VAL A 229 11.66 -7.28 12.39
CA VAL A 229 13.08 -7.64 12.29
C VAL A 229 13.85 -6.87 11.23
N ILE A 230 13.17 -6.08 10.37
CA ILE A 230 13.81 -5.42 9.23
C ILE A 230 14.54 -4.13 9.61
N GLY A 231 14.30 -3.58 10.80
CA GLY A 231 14.85 -2.29 11.26
C GLY A 231 14.18 -1.09 10.59
N ASP A 232 14.88 0.04 10.54
CA ASP A 232 14.37 1.35 10.07
C ASP A 232 14.33 1.45 8.54
N ILE A 233 13.71 0.49 7.86
CA ILE A 233 13.58 0.51 6.40
C ILE A 233 12.15 0.90 6.03
N ILE A 234 12.02 1.89 5.15
CA ILE A 234 10.76 2.27 4.51
C ILE A 234 10.90 2.20 3.00
N ASN A 235 9.89 1.66 2.33
CA ASN A 235 9.91 1.44 0.87
C ASN A 235 8.60 1.85 0.19
N HIS A 236 7.63 2.38 0.95
CA HIS A 236 6.31 2.71 0.42
C HIS A 236 5.70 3.91 1.12
N GLY A 237 5.16 4.87 0.31
CA GLY A 237 4.42 6.03 0.79
C GLY A 237 2.91 5.77 0.79
N ILE A 238 2.22 6.12 1.87
CA ILE A 238 0.78 5.92 2.08
C ILE A 238 0.17 7.11 2.80
N VAL A 239 -1.14 7.11 3.00
CA VAL A 239 -1.84 8.16 3.75
C VAL A 239 -2.67 7.53 4.87
N ALA A 240 -2.41 7.91 6.11
CA ALA A 240 -3.29 7.58 7.23
C ALA A 240 -4.56 8.45 7.13
N VAL A 241 -5.73 7.79 7.17
CA VAL A 241 -7.04 8.44 7.00
C VAL A 241 -8.00 8.15 8.14
N GLY A 242 -7.51 7.55 9.21
CA GLY A 242 -8.30 7.28 10.40
C GLY A 242 -7.68 6.25 11.32
N TYR A 243 -8.36 5.97 12.39
CA TYR A 243 -8.04 4.91 13.35
C TYR A 243 -9.31 4.42 14.04
N GLY A 244 -9.23 3.27 14.67
CA GLY A 244 -10.32 2.68 15.44
C GLY A 244 -9.93 1.35 16.03
N THR A 245 -10.95 0.56 16.41
CA THR A 245 -10.79 -0.79 16.96
C THR A 245 -11.73 -1.74 16.23
N GLU A 246 -11.25 -2.89 15.82
CA GLU A 246 -12.02 -3.97 15.20
C GLU A 246 -11.75 -5.29 15.92
N GLU A 247 -12.78 -5.94 16.43
CA GLU A 247 -12.67 -7.20 17.19
C GLU A 247 -11.63 -7.13 18.32
N GLY A 248 -11.58 -5.99 19.03
CA GLY A 248 -10.64 -5.74 20.11
C GLY A 248 -9.20 -5.48 19.68
N LYS A 249 -8.95 -5.27 18.38
CA LYS A 249 -7.65 -4.92 17.82
C LYS A 249 -7.65 -3.49 17.33
N ASP A 250 -6.76 -2.69 17.89
CA ASP A 250 -6.58 -1.30 17.49
C ASP A 250 -5.87 -1.21 16.15
N TYR A 251 -6.32 -0.30 15.28
CA TYR A 251 -5.77 -0.14 13.95
C TYR A 251 -5.67 1.33 13.52
N TYR A 252 -4.78 1.56 12.54
CA TYR A 252 -4.85 2.71 11.65
C TYR A 252 -5.49 2.29 10.33
N LEU A 253 -6.37 3.14 9.80
CA LEU A 253 -6.90 2.99 8.45
C LEU A 253 -6.00 3.73 7.48
N MET A 254 -5.38 3.01 6.58
CA MET A 254 -4.43 3.51 5.60
C MET A 254 -5.03 3.51 4.21
N ARG A 255 -4.83 4.60 3.47
CA ARG A 255 -5.10 4.68 2.04
C ARG A 255 -3.84 4.33 1.27
N ASN A 256 -3.97 3.34 0.39
CA ASN A 256 -2.90 2.86 -0.47
C ASN A 256 -3.00 3.48 -1.88
N SER A 257 -2.01 3.22 -2.72
CA SER A 257 -1.90 3.65 -4.12
C SER A 257 -1.71 2.48 -5.09
N TRP A 258 -2.31 1.32 -4.79
CA TRP A 258 -2.26 0.11 -5.63
C TRP A 258 -3.59 -0.20 -6.32
N GLY A 259 -4.38 0.83 -6.59
CA GLY A 259 -5.68 0.73 -7.23
C GLY A 259 -6.84 0.40 -6.28
N PRO A 260 -8.08 0.66 -6.71
CA PRO A 260 -9.28 0.43 -5.89
C PRO A 260 -9.67 -1.05 -5.80
N SER A 261 -9.11 -1.93 -6.63
CA SER A 261 -9.37 -3.38 -6.56
C SER A 261 -8.51 -4.12 -5.53
N TRP A 262 -7.54 -3.43 -4.93
CA TRP A 262 -6.67 -3.97 -3.90
C TRP A 262 -7.25 -3.71 -2.50
N GLY A 263 -7.11 -4.68 -1.59
CA GLY A 263 -7.50 -4.54 -0.19
C GLY A 263 -8.97 -4.20 0.03
N LEU A 264 -9.24 -3.28 0.91
CA LEU A 264 -10.57 -2.74 1.24
C LEU A 264 -10.88 -1.51 0.36
N ASP A 265 -11.16 -1.73 -0.93
CA ASP A 265 -11.37 -0.65 -1.91
C ASP A 265 -10.17 0.33 -2.00
N GLY A 266 -8.95 -0.22 -1.97
CA GLY A 266 -7.69 0.55 -1.99
C GLY A 266 -7.20 1.00 -0.62
N TYR A 267 -7.84 0.55 0.45
CA TYR A 267 -7.45 0.81 1.84
C TYR A 267 -7.02 -0.48 2.55
N PHE A 268 -6.37 -0.33 3.68
CA PHE A 268 -6.06 -1.44 4.59
C PHE A 268 -6.01 -0.96 6.04
N LYS A 269 -6.19 -1.87 6.96
CA LYS A 269 -6.01 -1.63 8.39
C LYS A 269 -4.67 -2.21 8.81
N ILE A 270 -3.85 -1.43 9.49
CA ILE A 270 -2.59 -1.88 10.08
C ILE A 270 -2.65 -1.73 11.59
N LYS A 271 -2.04 -2.65 12.33
CA LYS A 271 -2.03 -2.64 13.78
C LYS A 271 -1.52 -1.29 14.32
N ARG A 272 -2.25 -0.72 15.27
CA ARG A 272 -1.84 0.42 16.09
C ARG A 272 -1.28 -0.08 17.43
N GLY A 273 -0.28 0.60 17.99
CA GLY A 273 0.37 0.18 19.23
C GLY A 273 1.28 -1.03 19.03
N GLY A 274 2.13 -1.04 18.00
CA GLY A 274 3.16 -2.06 17.76
C GLY A 274 4.33 -1.96 18.72
N ASP A 275 5.11 -3.04 18.84
CA ASP A 275 6.24 -3.16 19.78
C ASP A 275 7.53 -2.46 19.31
N GLY A 276 7.56 -1.87 18.11
CA GLY A 276 8.71 -1.15 17.55
C GLY A 276 8.70 0.34 17.87
N ASP A 277 9.87 0.97 17.84
CA ASP A 277 10.04 2.42 18.06
C ASP A 277 9.22 3.27 17.09
N TYR A 278 8.88 2.71 15.91
CA TYR A 278 8.17 3.39 14.83
C TYR A 278 6.82 2.73 14.49
N GLY A 279 6.24 1.96 15.40
CA GLY A 279 4.97 1.25 15.19
C GLY A 279 5.06 0.09 14.20
N GLU A 280 3.93 -0.52 13.89
CA GLU A 280 3.87 -1.65 12.96
C GLU A 280 4.38 -1.27 11.58
N CYS A 281 5.36 -2.02 11.04
CA CYS A 281 5.97 -1.76 9.74
C CYS A 281 6.49 -0.32 9.54
N ASN A 282 6.95 0.33 10.60
CA ASN A 282 7.53 1.67 10.61
C ASN A 282 6.56 2.80 10.18
N VAL A 283 5.24 2.61 10.33
CA VAL A 283 4.24 3.61 9.89
C VAL A 283 4.32 4.94 10.63
N LEU A 284 4.99 4.99 11.78
CA LEU A 284 5.20 6.20 12.58
C LEU A 284 6.56 6.86 12.32
N GLU A 285 7.47 6.23 11.55
CA GLU A 285 8.83 6.77 11.34
C GLU A 285 8.84 8.09 10.57
N TYR A 286 7.98 8.18 9.56
CA TYR A 286 8.01 9.29 8.63
C TYR A 286 6.60 9.82 8.35
N MET A 287 6.16 10.75 9.19
CA MET A 287 4.83 11.33 9.13
C MET A 287 4.89 12.83 8.88
N CYS A 288 4.12 13.34 7.92
CA CYS A 288 4.06 14.76 7.65
C CYS A 288 2.66 15.24 7.24
N VAL A 289 2.37 16.48 7.54
CA VAL A 289 1.12 17.17 7.26
C VAL A 289 1.41 18.48 6.55
N ALA A 290 0.73 18.71 5.43
CA ALA A 290 0.77 20.00 4.75
C ALA A 290 0.02 21.05 5.58
N THR A 291 0.49 22.30 5.57
CA THR A 291 -0.20 23.43 6.15
C THR A 291 -0.77 24.34 5.06
N LEU A 292 -1.98 24.80 5.25
CA LEU A 292 -2.63 25.74 4.37
C LEU A 292 -2.53 27.16 4.95
N LYS A 293 -2.44 28.15 4.08
CA LYS A 293 -2.53 29.54 4.47
C LYS A 293 -3.88 29.79 5.12
N ALA A 294 -3.89 30.37 6.31
CA ALA A 294 -5.13 30.82 6.93
C ALA A 294 -5.80 31.90 6.06
N ASN A 295 -7.09 31.71 5.76
CA ASN A 295 -7.89 32.70 5.06
C ASN A 295 -8.18 33.91 5.93
#